data_d0447c47553d970dd177c0ff0700d4cf
#
_entry.id   d0447c47553d970dd177c0ff0700d4cf
#
_cell.length_a   1.000
_cell.length_b   1.000
_cell.length_c   1.000
_cell.angle_alpha   90.00
_cell.angle_beta   90.00
_cell.angle_gamma   90.00
#
_symmetry.space_group_name_H-M   'P 1'
#
loop_
_entity.id
_entity.type
_entity.pdbx_description
1 polymer ?
#
loop_
_entity_poly.entity_id
_entity_poly.type
_entity_poly.pdbx_seq_one_letter_code
_entity_poly.pdbx_strand_id
1 'polypeptide(L)'
;MAKRINKSFVYPKMGFHKSVVPQVFDGKISTWRLRNHKFKKGDVAAFENSQTEEIFGFGKITKVIKTTVGKIDLKDKTHYKTYKNRQELIKAFKRHNPSYKINNNTPVFAYTYKFIKINKNKIITYGN
;
A
#
# COMPACT_ATOMS: atom_id res chain seq x y z
N MET A 1 -22.27 -6.38 -3.75
CA MET A 1 -22.43 -5.03 -3.17
C MET A 1 -21.10 -4.55 -2.60
N ALA A 2 -20.74 -3.31 -2.87
CA ALA A 2 -19.49 -2.77 -2.34
C ALA A 2 -19.56 -2.64 -0.82
N LYS A 3 -18.47 -2.98 -0.15
CA LYS A 3 -18.36 -2.83 1.29
C LYS A 3 -18.27 -1.34 1.63
N ARG A 4 -19.13 -0.88 2.49
CA ARG A 4 -19.10 0.49 2.98
C ARG A 4 -18.03 0.65 4.04
N ILE A 5 -17.42 1.82 4.05
CA ILE A 5 -16.49 2.20 5.11
C ILE A 5 -17.30 2.85 6.23
N ASN A 6 -17.23 2.24 7.39
CA ASN A 6 -17.93 2.73 8.57
C ASN A 6 -16.95 3.52 9.43
N LYS A 7 -17.16 4.82 9.57
CA LYS A 7 -16.25 5.66 10.34
C LYS A 7 -16.20 5.34 11.84
N SER A 8 -17.18 4.60 12.35
CA SER A 8 -17.13 4.13 13.74
C SER A 8 -16.21 2.92 13.91
N PHE A 9 -15.84 2.27 12.82
CA PHE A 9 -14.87 1.19 12.84
C PHE A 9 -13.45 1.72 12.96
N VAL A 10 -12.63 0.97 13.68
CA VAL A 10 -11.18 1.16 13.66
C VAL A 10 -10.61 0.18 12.64
N TYR A 11 -10.27 0.70 11.47
CA TYR A 11 -9.66 -0.12 10.43
C TYR A 11 -8.17 -0.28 10.68
N PRO A 12 -7.59 -1.45 10.37
CA PRO A 12 -6.14 -1.60 10.43
C PRO A 12 -5.48 -0.63 9.47
N LYS A 13 -4.37 -0.07 9.89
CA LYS A 13 -3.67 0.96 9.13
C LYS A 13 -2.63 0.36 8.21
N MET A 14 -2.43 1.00 7.07
CA MET A 14 -1.32 0.76 6.17
C MET A 14 -0.60 2.10 5.97
N GLY A 15 0.65 2.18 6.42
CA GLY A 15 1.42 3.41 6.35
C GLY A 15 2.07 3.61 4.98
N PHE A 16 2.08 4.85 4.51
CA PHE A 16 2.79 5.25 3.29
C PHE A 16 3.70 6.42 3.62
N HIS A 17 4.92 6.39 3.12
CA HIS A 17 5.82 7.52 3.25
C HIS A 17 5.19 8.74 2.56
N LYS A 18 5.41 9.94 3.11
CA LYS A 18 4.84 11.17 2.56
C LYS A 18 5.10 11.35 1.07
N SER A 19 6.26 10.89 0.58
CA SER A 19 6.61 10.98 -0.83
C SER A 19 5.79 10.04 -1.73
N VAL A 20 5.19 9.00 -1.15
CA VAL A 20 4.37 8.02 -1.87
C VAL A 20 2.90 8.41 -1.88
N VAL A 21 2.45 9.19 -0.91
CA VAL A 21 1.04 9.59 -0.81
C VAL A 21 0.51 10.20 -2.12
N PRO A 22 1.23 11.15 -2.78
CA PRO A 22 0.76 11.67 -4.07
C PRO A 22 0.63 10.61 -5.15
N GLN A 23 1.46 9.56 -5.13
CA GLN A 23 1.37 8.47 -6.11
C GLN A 23 0.06 7.70 -5.96
N VAL A 24 -0.41 7.51 -4.72
CA VAL A 24 -1.68 6.84 -4.47
C VAL A 24 -2.83 7.62 -5.10
N PHE A 25 -2.82 8.95 -4.96
CA PHE A 25 -3.83 9.81 -5.59
C PHE A 25 -3.73 9.83 -7.11
N ASP A 26 -2.54 9.57 -7.65
CA ASP A 26 -2.25 9.67 -9.09
C ASP A 26 -2.26 8.33 -9.82
N GLY A 27 -2.80 7.27 -9.20
CA GLY A 27 -3.02 6.02 -9.91
C GLY A 27 -2.25 4.80 -9.41
N LYS A 28 -1.46 4.93 -8.36
CA LYS A 28 -0.83 3.77 -7.73
C LYS A 28 -1.90 2.88 -7.12
N ILE A 29 -1.98 1.63 -7.55
CA ILE A 29 -2.98 0.67 -7.06
C ILE A 29 -2.36 -0.61 -6.50
N SER A 30 -1.05 -0.66 -6.39
CA SER A 30 -0.34 -1.78 -5.79
C SER A 30 0.77 -1.27 -4.91
N THR A 31 0.99 -1.92 -3.78
CA THR A 31 2.08 -1.59 -2.87
C THR A 31 2.81 -2.86 -2.46
N TRP A 32 4.15 -2.78 -2.41
CA TRP A 32 5.01 -3.91 -2.09
C TRP A 32 5.56 -3.73 -0.68
N ARG A 33 5.36 -4.72 0.17
CA ARG A 33 5.71 -4.64 1.58
C ARG A 33 6.61 -5.81 1.97
N LEU A 34 7.63 -5.52 2.77
CA LEU A 34 8.48 -6.56 3.34
C LEU A 34 7.82 -7.23 4.52
N ARG A 35 6.90 -6.55 5.18
CA ARG A 35 6.16 -7.05 6.32
C ARG A 35 4.82 -7.63 5.86
N ASN A 36 4.45 -8.77 6.43
CA ASN A 36 3.11 -9.32 6.21
C ASN A 36 2.10 -8.57 7.07
N HIS A 37 1.29 -7.73 6.45
CA HIS A 37 0.22 -7.00 7.14
C HIS A 37 -1.01 -7.87 7.40
N LYS A 38 -1.01 -9.11 6.91
CA LYS A 38 -2.10 -10.09 7.09
C LYS A 38 -3.44 -9.68 6.50
N PHE A 39 -3.43 -8.75 5.55
CA PHE A 39 -4.64 -8.40 4.81
C PHE A 39 -5.01 -9.51 3.84
N LYS A 40 -6.32 -9.67 3.63
CA LYS A 40 -6.90 -10.60 2.67
C LYS A 40 -7.74 -9.83 1.67
N LYS A 41 -8.01 -10.45 0.53
CA LYS A 41 -8.96 -9.91 -0.44
C LYS A 41 -10.28 -9.55 0.26
N GLY A 42 -10.75 -8.33 0.04
CA GLY A 42 -11.98 -7.81 0.63
C GLY A 42 -11.76 -6.98 1.90
N ASP A 43 -10.59 -7.08 2.52
CA ASP A 43 -10.27 -6.26 3.68
C ASP A 43 -10.15 -4.79 3.30
N VAL A 44 -10.44 -3.92 4.25
CA VAL A 44 -10.27 -2.47 4.11
C VAL A 44 -9.19 -2.02 5.07
N ALA A 45 -8.23 -1.26 4.55
CA ALA A 45 -7.16 -0.66 5.34
C ALA A 45 -7.32 0.86 5.36
N ALA A 46 -7.04 1.48 6.49
CA ALA A 46 -6.92 2.94 6.57
C ALA A 46 -5.51 3.32 6.09
N PHE A 47 -5.43 4.12 5.05
CA PHE A 47 -4.15 4.57 4.50
C PHE A 47 -3.66 5.79 5.26
N GLU A 48 -2.50 5.65 5.85
CA GLU A 48 -1.92 6.66 6.74
C GLU A 48 -0.63 7.22 6.15
N ASN A 49 -0.49 8.55 6.23
CA ASN A 49 0.80 9.19 5.99
C ASN A 49 1.69 8.90 7.20
N SER A 50 2.77 8.14 7.01
CA SER A 50 3.62 7.68 8.12
C SER A 50 4.33 8.80 8.86
N GLN A 51 4.52 9.97 8.25
CA GLN A 51 5.20 11.10 8.87
C GLN A 51 4.24 12.00 9.66
N THR A 52 2.99 12.12 9.23
CA THR A 52 2.02 13.00 9.89
C THR A 52 0.98 12.25 10.72
N GLU A 53 0.90 10.93 10.55
CA GLU A 53 -0.12 10.06 11.15
C GLU A 53 -1.55 10.38 10.69
N GLU A 54 -1.67 11.20 9.64
CA GLU A 54 -2.97 11.55 9.09
C GLU A 54 -3.48 10.42 8.17
N ILE A 55 -4.76 10.06 8.33
CA ILE A 55 -5.44 9.15 7.42
C ILE A 55 -5.87 9.95 6.19
N PHE A 56 -5.36 9.57 5.02
CA PHE A 56 -5.65 10.30 3.79
C PHE A 56 -6.63 9.57 2.88
N GLY A 57 -7.03 8.36 3.23
CA GLY A 57 -7.98 7.58 2.46
C GLY A 57 -8.05 6.15 2.96
N PHE A 58 -8.70 5.30 2.18
CA PHE A 58 -8.84 3.88 2.50
C PHE A 58 -8.52 3.07 1.26
N GLY A 59 -8.09 1.84 1.46
CA GLY A 59 -7.85 0.90 0.38
C GLY A 59 -8.61 -0.39 0.61
N LYS A 60 -9.46 -0.77 -0.34
CA LYS A 60 -10.07 -2.10 -0.33
C LYS A 60 -9.12 -3.06 -1.04
N ILE A 61 -8.65 -4.07 -0.33
CA ILE A 61 -7.70 -5.02 -0.87
C ILE A 61 -8.40 -5.94 -1.87
N THR A 62 -7.90 -5.97 -3.09
CA THR A 62 -8.48 -6.78 -4.16
C THR A 62 -7.63 -7.99 -4.52
N LYS A 63 -6.34 -7.96 -4.16
CA LYS A 63 -5.43 -9.06 -4.46
C LYS A 63 -4.25 -9.04 -3.51
N VAL A 64 -3.81 -10.20 -3.07
CA VAL A 64 -2.61 -10.35 -2.24
C VAL A 64 -1.73 -11.42 -2.86
N ILE A 65 -0.47 -11.09 -3.11
CA ILE A 65 0.51 -12.04 -3.65
C ILE A 65 1.73 -12.03 -2.74
N LYS A 66 2.15 -13.22 -2.33
CA LYS A 66 3.45 -13.40 -1.67
C LYS A 66 4.47 -13.80 -2.73
N THR A 67 5.56 -13.06 -2.79
CA THR A 67 6.65 -13.30 -3.73
C THR A 67 7.98 -12.98 -3.06
N THR A 68 9.02 -12.80 -3.84
CA THR A 68 10.34 -12.37 -3.35
C THR A 68 10.84 -11.19 -4.18
N VAL A 69 11.82 -10.47 -3.63
CA VAL A 69 12.46 -9.36 -4.34
C VAL A 69 12.95 -9.79 -5.72
N GLY A 70 13.52 -11.00 -5.82
CA GLY A 70 14.05 -11.51 -7.09
C GLY A 70 13.00 -11.83 -8.14
N LYS A 71 11.76 -12.06 -7.75
CA LYS A 71 10.68 -12.47 -8.64
C LYS A 71 9.68 -11.36 -8.96
N ILE A 72 9.77 -10.22 -8.26
CA ILE A 72 8.82 -9.15 -8.49
C ILE A 72 9.03 -8.53 -9.87
N ASP A 73 7.94 -8.12 -10.52
CA ASP A 73 8.00 -7.48 -11.83
C ASP A 73 8.44 -6.02 -11.67
N LEU A 74 9.67 -5.72 -12.09
CA LEU A 74 10.24 -4.37 -11.99
C LEU A 74 9.49 -3.33 -12.79
N LYS A 75 8.75 -3.75 -13.80
CA LYS A 75 8.02 -2.88 -14.72
C LYS A 75 6.53 -2.84 -14.44
N ASP A 76 6.10 -3.37 -13.32
CA ASP A 76 4.70 -3.37 -12.93
C ASP A 76 4.21 -1.94 -12.69
N LYS A 77 3.45 -1.44 -13.63
CA LYS A 77 2.92 -0.07 -13.60
C LYS A 77 1.87 0.15 -12.52
N THR A 78 1.25 -0.91 -12.02
CA THR A 78 0.29 -0.78 -10.92
C THR A 78 0.96 -0.32 -9.64
N HIS A 79 2.26 -0.56 -9.51
CA HIS A 79 3.07 -0.04 -8.40
C HIS A 79 3.37 1.45 -8.54
N TYR A 80 3.11 2.03 -9.69
CA TYR A 80 3.38 3.41 -10.07
C TYR A 80 4.85 3.61 -10.48
N LYS A 81 5.78 3.46 -9.54
CA LYS A 81 7.20 3.56 -9.82
C LYS A 81 7.74 2.24 -10.37
N THR A 82 8.49 2.29 -11.46
CA THR A 82 9.19 1.14 -12.03
C THR A 82 10.68 1.25 -11.78
N TYR A 83 11.39 0.13 -11.93
CA TYR A 83 12.81 0.06 -11.62
C TYR A 83 13.57 -0.53 -12.80
N LYS A 84 14.81 -0.06 -13.02
CA LYS A 84 15.66 -0.54 -14.10
C LYS A 84 16.22 -1.94 -13.80
N ASN A 85 16.56 -2.19 -12.54
CA ASN A 85 17.18 -3.43 -12.11
C ASN A 85 16.87 -3.72 -10.65
N ARG A 86 17.25 -4.92 -10.21
CA ARG A 86 16.99 -5.35 -8.82
C ARG A 86 17.73 -4.51 -7.80
N GLN A 87 18.90 -3.98 -8.12
CA GLN A 87 19.65 -3.16 -7.19
C GLN A 87 18.92 -1.87 -6.86
N GLU A 88 18.29 -1.24 -7.85
CA GLU A 88 17.46 -0.05 -7.62
C GLU A 88 16.29 -0.37 -6.70
N LEU A 89 15.63 -1.51 -6.93
CA LEU A 89 14.53 -1.95 -6.10
C LEU A 89 14.99 -2.19 -4.65
N ILE A 90 16.11 -2.87 -4.48
CA ILE A 90 16.67 -3.15 -3.16
C ILE A 90 17.01 -1.85 -2.44
N LYS A 91 17.59 -0.87 -3.13
CA LYS A 91 17.87 0.45 -2.56
C LYS A 91 16.59 1.13 -2.08
N ALA A 92 15.52 1.05 -2.88
CA ALA A 92 14.26 1.65 -2.51
C ALA A 92 13.68 1.00 -1.25
N PHE A 93 13.70 -0.32 -1.16
CA PHE A 93 13.27 -1.02 0.04
C PHE A 93 14.11 -0.66 1.27
N LYS A 94 15.43 -0.58 1.12
CA LYS A 94 16.34 -0.21 2.22
C LYS A 94 16.10 1.20 2.72
N ARG A 95 15.74 2.12 1.83
CA ARG A 95 15.47 3.50 2.18
C ARG A 95 14.32 3.60 3.18
N HIS A 96 13.29 2.77 3.01
CA HIS A 96 12.12 2.75 3.87
C HIS A 96 12.22 1.72 5.00
N ASN A 97 13.19 0.81 4.94
CA ASN A 97 13.35 -0.29 5.90
C ASN A 97 14.84 -0.49 6.20
N PRO A 98 15.51 0.52 6.80
CA PRO A 98 16.98 0.51 6.90
C PRO A 98 17.54 -0.62 7.77
N SER A 99 16.75 -1.17 8.67
CA SER A 99 17.21 -2.27 9.54
C SER A 99 17.07 -3.65 8.89
N TYR A 100 16.41 -3.74 7.74
CA TYR A 100 16.20 -5.02 7.07
C TYR A 100 17.42 -5.42 6.23
N LYS A 101 17.76 -6.70 6.28
CA LYS A 101 18.69 -7.29 5.31
C LYS A 101 17.88 -7.73 4.11
N ILE A 102 18.15 -7.13 2.96
CA ILE A 102 17.34 -7.33 1.76
C ILE A 102 18.20 -7.93 0.65
N ASN A 103 17.73 -9.05 0.10
CA ASN A 103 18.35 -9.72 -1.05
C ASN A 103 17.24 -10.29 -1.94
N ASN A 104 17.61 -11.00 -3.00
CA ASN A 104 16.64 -11.55 -3.95
C ASN A 104 15.66 -12.55 -3.33
N ASN A 105 16.04 -13.18 -2.22
CA ASN A 105 15.19 -14.17 -1.54
C ASN A 105 14.29 -13.54 -0.47
N THR A 106 14.43 -12.26 -0.22
CA THR A 106 13.61 -11.58 0.79
C THR A 106 12.13 -11.62 0.38
N PRO A 107 11.24 -12.09 1.28
CA PRO A 107 9.81 -12.12 0.97
C PRO A 107 9.24 -10.72 0.77
N VAL A 108 8.34 -10.62 -0.21
CA VAL A 108 7.60 -9.40 -0.49
C VAL A 108 6.12 -9.74 -0.57
N PHE A 109 5.30 -8.92 0.05
CA PHE A 109 3.85 -9.03 0.01
C PHE A 109 3.32 -7.90 -0.85
N ALA A 110 2.75 -8.25 -1.99
CA ALA A 110 2.18 -7.29 -2.92
C ALA A 110 0.68 -7.21 -2.71
N TYR A 111 0.22 -6.04 -2.31
CA TYR A 111 -1.19 -5.76 -2.08
C TYR A 111 -1.72 -4.88 -3.21
N THR A 112 -2.70 -5.38 -3.94
CA THR A 112 -3.44 -4.58 -4.91
C THR A 112 -4.71 -4.10 -4.23
N TYR A 113 -5.07 -2.84 -4.45
CA TYR A 113 -6.19 -2.23 -3.73
C TYR A 113 -6.98 -1.29 -4.64
N LYS A 114 -8.20 -1.03 -4.24
CA LYS A 114 -9.01 0.05 -4.79
C LYS A 114 -8.98 1.20 -3.80
N PHE A 115 -8.45 2.36 -4.23
CA PHE A 115 -8.33 3.52 -3.37
C PHE A 115 -9.66 4.24 -3.24
N ILE A 116 -10.00 4.60 -2.00
CA ILE A 116 -11.21 5.33 -1.66
C ILE A 116 -10.77 6.64 -1.03
N LYS A 117 -10.99 7.74 -1.74
CA LYS A 117 -10.67 9.08 -1.25
C LYS A 117 -11.58 9.46 -0.10
N ILE A 118 -11.02 10.17 0.87
CA ILE A 118 -11.82 10.88 1.85
C ILE A 118 -12.23 12.20 1.23
N ASN A 119 -13.55 12.41 1.15
CA ASN A 119 -14.11 13.70 0.74
C ASN A 119 -14.50 14.43 2.02
N LYS A 120 -13.83 15.55 2.30
CA LYS A 120 -14.06 16.32 3.54
C LYS A 120 -15.51 16.73 3.73
N ASN A 121 -16.23 16.99 2.62
CA ASN A 121 -17.63 17.38 2.69
C ASN A 121 -18.58 16.20 2.81
N LYS A 122 -18.09 14.99 2.51
CA LYS A 122 -18.90 13.77 2.48
C LYS A 122 -18.27 12.61 3.23
N ILE A 123 -17.27 12.87 4.03
CA ILE A 123 -16.58 11.83 4.78
C ILE A 123 -17.53 11.02 5.63
N ILE A 124 -18.55 11.67 6.14
CA ILE A 124 -19.58 11.04 6.96
C ILE A 124 -20.42 10.03 6.18
N THR A 125 -20.40 10.08 4.87
CA THR A 125 -21.15 9.12 4.05
C THR A 125 -20.43 7.78 3.92
N TYR A 126 -19.15 7.75 4.21
CA TYR A 126 -18.43 6.50 4.25
C TYR A 126 -18.82 5.74 5.52
N GLY A 127 -19.25 4.54 5.34
CA GLY A 127 -19.72 3.74 6.45
C GLY A 127 -21.17 3.95 6.81
N ASN A 128 -21.82 4.78 6.09
CA ASN A 128 -23.28 4.83 6.20
C ASN A 128 -23.91 3.71 5.41
#